data_476fc7c97796373352a04ee79d3c4fab
#
_entry.id   476fc7c97796373352a04ee79d3c4fab
#
_cell.length_a   1.000
_cell.length_b   1.000
_cell.length_c   1.000
_cell.angle_alpha   90.00
_cell.angle_beta   90.00
_cell.angle_gamma   90.00
#
_symmetry.space_group_name_H-M   'P 1'
#
loop_
_entity.id
_entity.type
_entity.pdbx_description
1 polymer ?
#
loop_
_entity_poly.entity_id
_entity_poly.type
_entity_poly.pdbx_seq_one_letter_code
_entity_poly.pdbx_strand_id
1 'polypeptide(L)'
;QTCVCVNRFMVQEGVYDAFIAKFAEQVALLRVGNGMDDGVTQGPMINQAAIDKVKGHIADALSKGGELICGGESHPLGGTFFTPTIIGNASTDMKIATEETFGPLAPIFKFKEEEQAIAMANDTEFGLAAYFYTRDIGRVWRVGEALEYGIVGINEGIISTEVAPFGGVKQSGIGREGSHYGIEDFLEIKYMLMGGL
;
A
#
# COMPACT_ATOMS: atom_id res chain seq x y z
N GLN A 1 6.69 -0.02 6.20
CA GLN A 1 7.73 -0.39 5.22
C GLN A 1 7.68 -1.88 4.88
N THR A 2 6.50 -2.38 4.53
CA THR A 2 6.33 -3.70 3.92
C THR A 2 5.70 -3.54 2.55
N CYS A 3 5.94 -4.50 1.65
CA CYS A 3 5.46 -4.44 0.26
C CYS A 3 3.93 -4.40 0.11
N VAL A 4 3.20 -4.81 1.14
CA VAL A 4 1.72 -4.77 1.20
C VAL A 4 1.17 -3.56 1.98
N CYS A 5 2.03 -2.64 2.42
CA CYS A 5 1.57 -1.38 3.01
C CYS A 5 0.90 -0.50 1.95
N VAL A 6 -0.14 0.21 2.35
CA VAL A 6 -0.89 1.09 1.46
C VAL A 6 -0.05 2.32 1.07
N ASN A 7 0.20 2.48 -0.23
CA ASN A 7 0.87 3.66 -0.79
C ASN A 7 -0.12 4.76 -1.22
N ARG A 8 -1.37 4.41 -1.52
CA ARG A 8 -2.40 5.33 -2.02
C ARG A 8 -3.72 5.07 -1.30
N PHE A 9 -4.17 6.03 -0.50
CA PHE A 9 -5.47 5.98 0.18
C PHE A 9 -6.52 6.70 -0.66
N MET A 10 -7.48 5.98 -1.22
CA MET A 10 -8.58 6.53 -1.98
C MET A 10 -9.80 6.61 -1.09
N VAL A 11 -10.31 7.81 -0.84
CA VAL A 11 -11.41 8.08 0.09
C VAL A 11 -12.55 8.78 -0.62
N GLN A 12 -13.75 8.22 -0.50
CA GLN A 12 -14.94 8.82 -1.10
C GLN A 12 -15.22 10.22 -0.53
N GLU A 13 -15.53 11.18 -1.40
CA GLU A 13 -15.67 12.60 -1.06
C GLU A 13 -16.58 12.85 0.15
N GLY A 14 -17.70 12.14 0.23
CA GLY A 14 -18.68 12.33 1.31
C GLY A 14 -18.21 11.95 2.71
N VAL A 15 -17.12 11.18 2.84
CA VAL A 15 -16.54 10.77 4.12
C VAL A 15 -15.10 11.23 4.30
N TYR A 16 -14.56 11.98 3.35
CA TYR A 16 -13.16 12.35 3.26
C TYR A 16 -12.64 13.07 4.52
N ASP A 17 -13.31 14.15 4.93
CA ASP A 17 -12.88 14.95 6.07
C ASP A 17 -12.97 14.15 7.38
N ALA A 18 -14.05 13.38 7.55
CA ALA A 18 -14.23 12.52 8.72
C ALA A 18 -13.18 11.39 8.76
N PHE A 19 -12.79 10.85 7.59
CA PHE A 19 -11.73 9.85 7.48
C PHE A 19 -10.38 10.44 7.89
N ILE A 20 -10.01 11.61 7.34
CA ILE A 20 -8.75 12.29 7.68
C ILE A 20 -8.64 12.56 9.18
N ALA A 21 -9.70 13.09 9.79
CA ALA A 21 -9.70 13.39 11.21
C ALA A 21 -9.43 12.14 12.06
N LYS A 22 -10.16 11.05 11.81
CA LYS A 22 -9.96 9.77 12.50
C LYS A 22 -8.62 9.14 12.21
N PHE A 23 -8.14 9.24 10.97
CA PHE A 23 -6.85 8.67 10.57
C PHE A 23 -5.70 9.42 11.25
N ALA A 24 -5.76 10.75 11.33
CA ALA A 24 -4.79 11.56 12.05
C ALA A 24 -4.75 11.22 13.54
N GLU A 25 -5.91 11.01 14.19
CA GLU A 25 -5.98 10.53 15.58
C GLU A 25 -5.25 9.20 15.77
N GLN A 26 -5.43 8.24 14.86
CA GLN A 26 -4.75 6.93 14.93
C GLN A 26 -3.25 7.04 14.64
N VAL A 27 -2.86 7.87 13.69
CA VAL A 27 -1.44 8.14 13.37
C VAL A 27 -0.72 8.80 14.56
N ALA A 28 -1.40 9.68 15.31
CA ALA A 28 -0.83 10.30 16.52
C ALA A 28 -0.54 9.30 17.66
N LEU A 29 -1.12 8.10 17.62
CA LEU A 29 -0.86 7.04 18.60
C LEU A 29 0.42 6.23 18.27
N LEU A 30 0.96 6.37 17.06
CA LEU A 30 2.17 5.67 16.65
C LEU A 30 3.38 6.17 17.46
N ARG A 31 4.15 5.23 18.01
CA ARG A 31 5.41 5.50 18.72
C ARG A 31 6.59 5.19 17.82
N VAL A 32 7.28 6.25 17.42
CA VAL A 32 8.54 6.12 16.68
C VAL A 32 9.69 5.86 17.64
N GLY A 33 10.49 4.86 17.38
CA GLY A 33 11.62 4.52 18.26
C GLY A 33 12.37 3.26 17.82
N ASN A 34 13.25 2.81 18.72
CA ASN A 34 13.92 1.53 18.54
C ASN A 34 12.90 0.39 18.72
N GLY A 35 12.80 -0.51 17.75
CA GLY A 35 11.86 -1.65 17.79
C GLY A 35 12.09 -2.65 18.94
N MET A 36 13.20 -2.55 19.68
CA MET A 36 13.45 -3.34 20.89
C MET A 36 12.84 -2.71 22.16
N ASP A 37 12.35 -1.46 22.05
CA ASP A 37 11.75 -0.76 23.19
C ASP A 37 10.24 -1.05 23.26
N ASP A 38 9.71 -1.20 24.46
CA ASP A 38 8.29 -1.50 24.68
C ASP A 38 7.37 -0.40 24.11
N GLY A 39 6.35 -0.83 23.37
CA GLY A 39 5.32 0.03 22.81
C GLY A 39 5.75 0.84 21.60
N VAL A 40 6.93 0.63 21.05
CA VAL A 40 7.33 1.18 19.75
C VAL A 40 6.58 0.47 18.63
N THR A 41 5.99 1.26 17.73
CA THR A 41 5.18 0.76 16.62
C THR A 41 5.75 1.13 15.25
N GLN A 42 6.72 2.05 15.19
CA GLN A 42 7.40 2.44 13.97
C GLN A 42 8.92 2.57 14.22
N GLY A 43 9.71 1.80 13.50
CA GLY A 43 11.17 1.85 13.51
C GLY A 43 11.75 2.92 12.57
N PRO A 44 13.09 2.93 12.38
CA PRO A 44 13.76 3.83 11.44
C PRO A 44 13.52 3.41 9.99
N MET A 45 13.73 4.34 9.06
CA MET A 45 13.89 4.05 7.64
C MET A 45 15.18 3.26 7.39
N ILE A 46 15.19 2.47 6.30
CA ILE A 46 16.32 1.59 5.97
C ILE A 46 17.66 2.36 5.81
N ASN A 47 17.64 3.54 5.21
CA ASN A 47 18.83 4.36 4.97
C ASN A 47 18.47 5.82 4.65
N GLN A 48 19.50 6.64 4.42
CA GLN A 48 19.33 8.06 4.09
C GLN A 48 18.63 8.27 2.74
N ALA A 49 18.88 7.44 1.73
CA ALA A 49 18.23 7.55 0.44
C ALA A 49 16.70 7.40 0.53
N ALA A 50 16.22 6.53 1.43
CA ALA A 50 14.80 6.38 1.71
C ALA A 50 14.21 7.64 2.37
N ILE A 51 14.93 8.28 3.30
CA ILE A 51 14.55 9.58 3.89
C ILE A 51 14.45 10.66 2.80
N ASP A 52 15.45 10.73 1.94
CA ASP A 52 15.51 11.74 0.87
C ASP A 52 14.36 11.56 -0.14
N LYS A 53 14.02 10.30 -0.45
CA LYS A 53 12.85 9.96 -1.28
C LYS A 53 11.54 10.43 -0.63
N VAL A 54 11.32 10.11 0.64
CA VAL A 54 10.12 10.55 1.37
C VAL A 54 10.02 12.07 1.37
N LYS A 55 11.11 12.79 1.69
CA LYS A 55 11.15 14.25 1.65
C LYS A 55 10.87 14.80 0.25
N GLY A 56 11.42 14.18 -0.78
CA GLY A 56 11.19 14.56 -2.17
C GLY A 56 9.70 14.38 -2.58
N HIS A 57 9.08 13.30 -2.16
CA HIS A 57 7.65 13.06 -2.40
C HIS A 57 6.76 14.07 -1.67
N ILE A 58 7.07 14.39 -0.41
CA ILE A 58 6.35 15.42 0.35
C ILE A 58 6.49 16.78 -0.32
N ALA A 59 7.71 17.19 -0.68
CA ALA A 59 7.95 18.47 -1.32
C ALA A 59 7.24 18.60 -2.68
N ASP A 60 7.25 17.55 -3.50
CA ASP A 60 6.49 17.49 -4.76
C ASP A 60 5.00 17.64 -4.52
N ALA A 61 4.45 16.88 -3.57
CA ALA A 61 3.02 16.91 -3.25
C ALA A 61 2.56 18.31 -2.78
N LEU A 62 3.31 18.93 -1.87
CA LEU A 62 2.99 20.27 -1.36
C LEU A 62 3.11 21.32 -2.47
N SER A 63 4.08 21.21 -3.37
CA SER A 63 4.24 22.14 -4.51
C SER A 63 3.09 22.08 -5.52
N LYS A 64 2.35 20.96 -5.52
CA LYS A 64 1.20 20.69 -6.41
C LYS A 64 -0.16 20.80 -5.72
N GLY A 65 -0.20 21.42 -4.53
CA GLY A 65 -1.46 21.70 -3.83
C GLY A 65 -1.90 20.63 -2.83
N GLY A 66 -1.05 19.64 -2.55
CA GLY A 66 -1.23 18.73 -1.42
C GLY A 66 -1.18 19.50 -0.10
N GLU A 67 -1.88 18.98 0.91
CA GLU A 67 -1.99 19.57 2.24
C GLU A 67 -1.29 18.68 3.27
N LEU A 68 -0.31 19.23 4.00
CA LEU A 68 0.32 18.53 5.12
C LEU A 68 -0.63 18.49 6.32
N ILE A 69 -1.18 17.33 6.62
CA ILE A 69 -2.08 17.15 7.77
C ILE A 69 -1.29 16.94 9.07
N CYS A 70 -0.24 16.10 9.00
CA CYS A 70 0.68 15.88 10.14
C CYS A 70 2.02 15.30 9.66
N GLY A 71 3.04 15.35 10.52
CA GLY A 71 4.38 14.83 10.23
C GLY A 71 5.18 15.69 9.27
N GLY A 72 5.81 15.08 8.28
CA GLY A 72 6.54 15.77 7.21
C GLY A 72 8.01 16.08 7.50
N GLU A 73 8.55 15.64 8.63
CA GLU A 73 9.89 15.99 9.09
C GLU A 73 10.67 14.80 9.66
N SER A 74 11.98 14.97 9.75
CA SER A 74 12.83 14.01 10.44
C SER A 74 12.47 14.00 11.93
N HIS A 75 12.43 12.79 12.51
CA HIS A 75 12.09 12.63 13.93
C HIS A 75 13.22 13.15 14.84
N PRO A 76 12.91 13.71 16.05
CA PRO A 76 13.91 14.21 16.99
C PRO A 76 14.96 13.18 17.46
N LEU A 77 14.70 11.89 17.34
CA LEU A 77 15.68 10.82 17.60
C LEU A 77 16.88 10.86 16.64
N GLY A 78 16.79 11.62 15.53
CA GLY A 78 17.86 11.73 14.54
C GLY A 78 18.03 10.47 13.68
N GLY A 79 19.19 10.34 13.03
CA GLY A 79 19.47 9.21 12.14
C GLY A 79 18.45 9.09 11.02
N THR A 80 17.92 7.88 10.82
CA THR A 80 16.91 7.59 9.79
C THR A 80 15.48 7.49 10.33
N PHE A 81 15.21 8.04 11.52
CA PHE A 81 13.85 8.12 12.04
C PHE A 81 13.09 9.28 11.37
N PHE A 82 11.86 8.99 10.93
CA PHE A 82 11.00 9.95 10.26
C PHE A 82 9.59 9.94 10.87
N THR A 83 8.95 11.11 10.95
CA THR A 83 7.62 11.22 11.53
C THR A 83 6.57 10.58 10.60
N PRO A 84 5.57 9.85 11.15
CA PRO A 84 4.42 9.41 10.36
C PRO A 84 3.72 10.63 9.76
N THR A 85 3.48 10.56 8.45
CA THR A 85 3.08 11.72 7.66
C THR A 85 1.79 11.45 6.89
N ILE A 86 0.86 12.39 6.92
CA ILE A 86 -0.37 12.36 6.11
C ILE A 86 -0.37 13.58 5.18
N ILE A 87 -0.57 13.32 3.90
CA ILE A 87 -0.83 14.34 2.87
C ILE A 87 -2.28 14.23 2.40
N GLY A 88 -3.06 15.27 2.67
CA GLY A 88 -4.39 15.44 2.12
C GLY A 88 -4.37 16.08 0.72
N ASN A 89 -5.52 16.08 0.06
CA ASN A 89 -5.70 16.65 -1.28
C ASN A 89 -4.67 16.13 -2.32
N ALA A 90 -4.28 14.86 -2.19
CA ALA A 90 -3.39 14.25 -3.17
C ALA A 90 -4.06 14.16 -4.55
N SER A 91 -3.28 14.40 -5.60
CA SER A 91 -3.70 14.34 -7.01
C SER A 91 -2.82 13.40 -7.84
N THR A 92 -3.32 12.98 -8.99
CA THR A 92 -2.66 11.98 -9.83
C THR A 92 -1.40 12.49 -10.56
N ASP A 93 -1.16 13.79 -10.59
CA ASP A 93 0.05 14.42 -11.14
C ASP A 93 1.22 14.50 -10.15
N MET A 94 1.00 14.13 -8.90
CA MET A 94 2.03 14.06 -7.86
C MET A 94 2.85 12.78 -7.99
N LYS A 95 4.14 12.82 -7.63
CA LYS A 95 5.01 11.63 -7.62
C LYS A 95 4.47 10.51 -6.76
N ILE A 96 3.86 10.84 -5.63
CA ILE A 96 3.23 9.87 -4.71
C ILE A 96 2.06 9.08 -5.33
N ALA A 97 1.56 9.49 -6.50
CA ALA A 97 0.51 8.75 -7.21
C ALA A 97 1.07 7.58 -8.03
N THR A 98 2.30 7.68 -8.51
CA THR A 98 2.90 6.72 -9.46
C THR A 98 4.16 6.04 -8.93
N GLU A 99 4.93 6.72 -8.07
CA GLU A 99 6.15 6.17 -7.48
C GLU A 99 5.85 5.54 -6.11
N GLU A 100 6.36 4.34 -5.86
CA GLU A 100 6.28 3.72 -4.55
C GLU A 100 7.13 4.52 -3.54
N THR A 101 6.52 4.99 -2.43
CA THR A 101 7.24 5.73 -1.40
C THR A 101 8.06 4.80 -0.50
N PHE A 102 7.51 3.66 -0.12
CA PHE A 102 8.10 2.68 0.81
C PHE A 102 8.56 3.31 2.14
N GLY A 103 7.72 4.16 2.71
CA GLY A 103 8.02 4.93 3.91
C GLY A 103 6.75 5.39 4.65
N PRO A 104 6.89 6.09 5.79
CA PRO A 104 5.77 6.48 6.63
C PRO A 104 5.03 7.71 6.07
N LEU A 105 4.54 7.60 4.84
CA LEU A 105 3.81 8.64 4.12
C LEU A 105 2.51 8.09 3.58
N ALA A 106 1.41 8.68 3.98
CA ALA A 106 0.05 8.33 3.58
C ALA A 106 -0.61 9.46 2.78
N PRO A 107 -0.56 9.41 1.44
CA PRO A 107 -1.29 10.34 0.58
C PRO A 107 -2.75 9.92 0.45
N ILE A 108 -3.67 10.88 0.59
CA ILE A 108 -5.11 10.65 0.57
C ILE A 108 -5.73 11.35 -0.64
N PHE A 109 -6.25 10.54 -1.55
CA PHE A 109 -6.92 10.94 -2.79
C PHE A 109 -8.42 10.94 -2.60
N LYS A 110 -9.13 11.89 -3.22
CA LYS A 110 -10.58 11.93 -3.27
C LYS A 110 -11.12 11.21 -4.50
N PHE A 111 -12.23 10.50 -4.34
CA PHE A 111 -13.05 10.02 -5.46
C PHE A 111 -14.53 10.24 -5.17
N LYS A 112 -15.37 10.22 -6.21
CA LYS A 112 -16.82 10.36 -6.11
C LYS A 112 -17.54 9.05 -6.33
N GLU A 113 -17.27 8.41 -7.45
CA GLU A 113 -17.95 7.21 -7.91
C GLU A 113 -17.06 5.96 -7.85
N GLU A 114 -17.68 4.79 -7.74
CA GLU A 114 -17.01 3.49 -7.62
C GLU A 114 -16.05 3.25 -8.81
N GLU A 115 -16.51 3.56 -10.03
CA GLU A 115 -15.73 3.39 -11.25
C GLU A 115 -14.48 4.28 -11.29
N GLN A 116 -14.58 5.48 -10.71
CA GLN A 116 -13.43 6.38 -10.59
C GLN A 116 -12.38 5.79 -9.64
N ALA A 117 -12.82 5.23 -8.51
CA ALA A 117 -11.91 4.60 -7.55
C ALA A 117 -11.18 3.39 -8.18
N ILE A 118 -11.90 2.55 -8.92
CA ILE A 118 -11.33 1.38 -9.62
C ILE A 118 -10.32 1.85 -10.67
N ALA A 119 -10.68 2.85 -11.48
CA ALA A 119 -9.78 3.38 -12.50
C ALA A 119 -8.50 3.95 -11.89
N MET A 120 -8.61 4.75 -10.83
CA MET A 120 -7.46 5.30 -10.10
C MET A 120 -6.61 4.20 -9.46
N ALA A 121 -7.24 3.16 -8.90
CA ALA A 121 -6.53 2.04 -8.30
C ALA A 121 -5.70 1.28 -9.34
N ASN A 122 -6.26 1.03 -10.52
CA ASN A 122 -5.62 0.29 -11.60
C ASN A 122 -4.61 1.11 -12.43
N ASP A 123 -4.63 2.45 -12.31
CA ASP A 123 -3.70 3.35 -12.99
C ASP A 123 -2.32 3.32 -12.32
N THR A 124 -1.64 2.19 -12.47
CA THR A 124 -0.29 1.93 -11.97
C THR A 124 0.32 0.75 -12.73
N GLU A 125 1.64 0.75 -12.85
CA GLU A 125 2.38 -0.40 -13.38
C GLU A 125 2.50 -1.57 -12.38
N PHE A 126 2.14 -1.34 -11.10
CA PHE A 126 2.21 -2.33 -10.04
C PHE A 126 0.85 -2.97 -9.74
N GLY A 127 0.86 -4.16 -9.14
CA GLY A 127 -0.36 -4.89 -8.80
C GLY A 127 -0.13 -5.98 -7.75
N LEU A 128 0.47 -5.64 -6.59
CA LEU A 128 0.68 -6.61 -5.52
C LEU A 128 -0.55 -6.75 -4.63
N ALA A 129 -0.91 -5.70 -3.89
CA ALA A 129 -1.99 -5.73 -2.92
C ALA A 129 -2.90 -4.51 -3.04
N ALA A 130 -4.19 -4.73 -2.95
CA ALA A 130 -5.21 -3.70 -2.83
C ALA A 130 -6.16 -4.03 -1.67
N TYR A 131 -6.79 -2.99 -1.13
CA TYR A 131 -7.72 -3.11 -0.01
C TYR A 131 -8.93 -2.25 -0.26
N PHE A 132 -10.12 -2.74 0.09
CA PHE A 132 -11.30 -1.89 0.12
C PHE A 132 -12.29 -2.30 1.21
N TYR A 133 -13.14 -1.35 1.59
CA TYR A 133 -14.09 -1.50 2.68
C TYR A 133 -15.50 -1.27 2.18
N THR A 134 -16.40 -2.21 2.38
CA THR A 134 -17.81 -2.12 2.02
C THR A 134 -18.67 -3.08 2.83
N ARG A 135 -19.97 -2.78 2.95
CA ARG A 135 -20.98 -3.71 3.49
C ARG A 135 -21.88 -4.29 2.39
N ASP A 136 -21.72 -3.84 1.16
CA ASP A 136 -22.49 -4.29 -0.01
C ASP A 136 -21.79 -5.47 -0.66
N ILE A 137 -22.42 -6.66 -0.60
CA ILE A 137 -21.89 -7.89 -1.19
C ILE A 137 -21.77 -7.79 -2.73
N GLY A 138 -22.65 -7.06 -3.39
CA GLY A 138 -22.54 -6.82 -4.83
C GLY A 138 -21.27 -6.00 -5.17
N ARG A 139 -20.95 -4.99 -4.35
CA ARG A 139 -19.71 -4.23 -4.48
C ARG A 139 -18.48 -5.09 -4.20
N VAL A 140 -18.56 -6.02 -3.23
CA VAL A 140 -17.46 -6.95 -2.96
C VAL A 140 -17.01 -7.66 -4.23
N TRP A 141 -17.96 -8.20 -4.99
CA TRP A 141 -17.66 -8.89 -6.25
C TRP A 141 -17.21 -7.94 -7.35
N ARG A 142 -17.98 -6.87 -7.63
CA ARG A 142 -17.65 -5.95 -8.72
C ARG A 142 -16.26 -5.32 -8.55
N VAL A 143 -15.96 -4.82 -7.35
CA VAL A 143 -14.67 -4.17 -7.09
C VAL A 143 -13.55 -5.20 -7.00
N GLY A 144 -13.78 -6.33 -6.32
CA GLY A 144 -12.77 -7.38 -6.18
C GLY A 144 -12.32 -7.96 -7.52
N GLU A 145 -13.26 -8.18 -8.46
CA GLU A 145 -12.94 -8.68 -9.81
C GLU A 145 -12.31 -7.60 -10.71
N ALA A 146 -12.66 -6.32 -10.51
CA ALA A 146 -12.17 -5.23 -11.35
C ALA A 146 -10.76 -4.74 -10.96
N LEU A 147 -10.31 -4.99 -9.73
CA LEU A 147 -8.98 -4.59 -9.26
C LEU A 147 -7.89 -5.49 -9.86
N GLU A 148 -6.92 -4.87 -10.52
CA GLU A 148 -5.78 -5.56 -11.18
C GLU A 148 -4.63 -5.81 -10.20
N TYR A 149 -4.90 -6.62 -9.17
CA TYR A 149 -3.96 -6.95 -8.11
C TYR A 149 -3.94 -8.45 -7.82
N GLY A 150 -2.78 -8.96 -7.41
CA GLY A 150 -2.65 -10.37 -7.06
C GLY A 150 -3.31 -10.72 -5.73
N ILE A 151 -3.46 -9.74 -4.83
CA ILE A 151 -4.04 -9.90 -3.51
C ILE A 151 -5.03 -8.77 -3.26
N VAL A 152 -6.25 -9.11 -2.84
CA VAL A 152 -7.28 -8.10 -2.50
C VAL A 152 -7.81 -8.36 -1.10
N GLY A 153 -7.58 -7.42 -0.18
CA GLY A 153 -8.15 -7.41 1.16
C GLY A 153 -9.52 -6.73 1.17
N ILE A 154 -10.54 -7.40 1.70
CA ILE A 154 -11.91 -6.90 1.76
C ILE A 154 -12.31 -6.77 3.22
N ASN A 155 -12.47 -5.53 3.69
CA ASN A 155 -12.72 -5.21 5.10
C ASN A 155 -11.63 -5.73 6.07
N GLU A 156 -10.45 -6.01 5.52
CA GLU A 156 -9.31 -6.57 6.25
C GLU A 156 -8.02 -5.92 5.76
N GLY A 157 -7.13 -5.57 6.68
CA GLY A 157 -5.84 -4.95 6.38
C GLY A 157 -4.64 -5.90 6.59
N ILE A 158 -4.85 -7.05 7.27
CA ILE A 158 -3.79 -8.04 7.50
C ILE A 158 -4.08 -9.25 6.61
N ILE A 159 -3.46 -9.28 5.43
CA ILE A 159 -3.74 -10.26 4.38
C ILE A 159 -2.66 -11.33 4.22
N SER A 160 -1.52 -11.19 4.88
CA SER A 160 -0.42 -12.15 4.77
C SER A 160 -0.70 -13.37 5.64
N THR A 161 -0.73 -14.54 5.01
CA THR A 161 -0.90 -15.85 5.68
C THR A 161 -0.23 -16.92 4.85
N GLU A 162 0.35 -17.94 5.50
CA GLU A 162 1.04 -19.04 4.85
C GLU A 162 0.12 -19.96 4.04
N VAL A 163 -1.18 -19.93 4.30
CA VAL A 163 -2.15 -20.80 3.63
C VAL A 163 -2.75 -20.20 2.35
N ALA A 164 -2.55 -18.92 2.11
CA ALA A 164 -3.01 -18.24 0.89
C ALA A 164 -1.85 -17.91 -0.06
N PRO A 165 -2.08 -17.92 -1.38
CA PRO A 165 -1.03 -17.55 -2.33
C PRO A 165 -0.72 -16.06 -2.21
N PHE A 166 0.57 -15.72 -2.10
CA PHE A 166 1.08 -14.37 -2.03
C PHE A 166 1.85 -14.04 -3.30
N GLY A 167 1.53 -12.94 -3.96
CA GLY A 167 2.20 -12.48 -5.17
C GLY A 167 1.37 -11.48 -5.95
N GLY A 168 2.02 -10.81 -6.89
CA GLY A 168 1.45 -9.74 -7.68
C GLY A 168 1.14 -10.09 -9.12
N VAL A 169 0.72 -9.08 -9.85
CA VAL A 169 0.60 -9.03 -11.31
C VAL A 169 1.31 -7.78 -11.84
N LYS A 170 1.34 -7.56 -13.13
CA LYS A 170 2.03 -6.45 -13.78
C LYS A 170 3.52 -6.43 -13.37
N GLN A 171 4.10 -5.27 -13.10
CA GLN A 171 5.49 -5.12 -12.69
C GLN A 171 5.79 -5.60 -11.25
N SER A 172 4.76 -5.91 -10.47
CA SER A 172 4.97 -6.55 -9.16
C SER A 172 5.43 -7.99 -9.24
N GLY A 173 5.50 -8.55 -10.44
CA GLY A 173 6.14 -9.84 -10.71
C GLY A 173 5.18 -10.93 -11.15
N ILE A 174 5.74 -12.12 -11.38
CA ILE A 174 5.05 -13.33 -11.78
C ILE A 174 5.24 -14.38 -10.69
N GLY A 175 4.34 -15.37 -10.64
CA GLY A 175 4.40 -16.44 -9.66
C GLY A 175 3.72 -16.12 -8.34
N ARG A 176 3.70 -17.12 -7.48
CA ARG A 176 3.12 -17.03 -6.13
C ARG A 176 4.00 -17.76 -5.15
N GLU A 177 4.12 -17.19 -3.94
CA GLU A 177 4.72 -17.88 -2.79
C GLU A 177 3.65 -18.23 -1.75
N GLY A 178 3.98 -19.06 -0.79
CA GLY A 178 3.01 -19.56 0.19
C GLY A 178 1.98 -20.51 -0.41
N SER A 179 1.06 -21.01 0.42
CA SER A 179 0.05 -22.01 0.04
C SER A 179 0.63 -23.27 -0.66
N HIS A 180 -0.23 -24.09 -1.22
CA HIS A 180 0.21 -25.24 -2.05
C HIS A 180 0.71 -24.81 -3.44
N TYR A 181 0.36 -23.62 -3.91
CA TYR A 181 0.83 -23.10 -5.20
C TYR A 181 2.30 -22.68 -5.18
N GLY A 182 2.85 -22.29 -4.04
CA GLY A 182 4.20 -21.75 -3.95
C GLY A 182 5.30 -22.73 -4.38
N ILE A 183 5.05 -24.04 -4.36
CA ILE A 183 6.01 -25.04 -4.85
C ILE A 183 6.04 -25.13 -6.39
N GLU A 184 4.97 -24.70 -7.07
CA GLU A 184 4.82 -24.87 -8.52
C GLU A 184 5.91 -24.14 -9.31
N ASP A 185 6.35 -22.98 -8.82
CA ASP A 185 7.43 -22.19 -9.44
C ASP A 185 8.81 -22.86 -9.37
N PHE A 186 8.96 -23.92 -8.58
CA PHE A 186 10.19 -24.71 -8.42
C PHE A 186 10.12 -26.07 -9.08
N LEU A 187 9.02 -26.39 -9.77
CA LEU A 187 8.78 -27.70 -10.39
C LEU A 187 8.77 -27.60 -11.91
N GLU A 188 9.33 -28.64 -12.53
CA GLU A 188 9.24 -28.85 -13.97
C GLU A 188 8.35 -30.05 -14.28
N ILE A 189 7.41 -29.89 -15.18
CA ILE A 189 6.51 -30.96 -15.61
C ILE A 189 7.15 -31.70 -16.79
N LYS A 190 7.40 -33.00 -16.64
CA LYS A 190 7.90 -33.84 -17.70
C LYS A 190 6.90 -34.95 -18.07
N TYR A 191 6.43 -34.95 -19.32
CA TYR A 191 5.64 -36.04 -19.86
C TYR A 191 6.57 -37.11 -20.42
N MET A 192 6.34 -38.35 -20.03
CA MET A 192 7.06 -39.53 -20.60
C MET A 192 6.04 -40.54 -21.12
N LEU A 193 6.18 -40.95 -22.38
CA LEU A 193 5.41 -42.04 -22.97
C LEU A 193 6.36 -43.20 -23.27
N MET A 194 6.05 -44.38 -22.75
CA MET A 194 6.84 -45.59 -22.95
C MET A 194 5.94 -46.63 -23.62
N GLY A 195 6.43 -47.17 -24.71
CA GLY A 195 5.76 -48.26 -25.45
C GLY A 195 6.74 -49.37 -25.80
N GLY A 196 6.21 -50.56 -26.09
CA GLY A 196 6.99 -51.67 -26.61
C GLY A 196 7.92 -52.40 -25.62
N LEU A 197 7.60 -52.39 -24.31
CA LEU A 197 8.26 -53.20 -23.29
C LEU A 197 7.65 -54.60 -23.24
#